data_65ed5503af97af9382db16c54a656c19
#
_entry.id   65ed5503af97af9382db16c54a656c19
#
_cell.length_a   1.000
_cell.length_b   1.000
_cell.length_c   1.000
_cell.angle_alpha   90.00
_cell.angle_beta   90.00
_cell.angle_gamma   90.00
#
_symmetry.space_group_name_H-M   'P 1'
#
loop_
_entity.id
_entity.type
_entity.pdbx_description
1 polymer ?
#
loop_
_entity_poly.entity_id
_entity_poly.type
_entity_poly.pdbx_seq_one_letter_code
_entity_poly.pdbx_strand_id
1 'polypeptide(L)'
;MGYSPLVSVIVAIYNIEPYIRRCVDSVLAQDYQQLEIILVDDGSTDQCPAICDAYAQKDTRIKVIHKQNGGLSDARNAGLNVATGEYIGYVAGDDWIEPGMYGSMVRSCVEQQAQIAVCRYNRYLEKPADGTEKQEALNRSGMQNEKNAEKISIPGKFCAIYEKMPWEEGVPTNRITCLSKREALENFISAHSQYQIHNSVWSKLYSKTVCREIRFPVGKNSEDIMYTTRTFSLADKIVFIDTPLYNYVCGRVGSIMNVGRFERRLAHEIPFWKEQEAFLREMGEADLADRSAFYANRRIMAYYRDAVAYEKQNKADAGRYSKPLAATILQDRKKHRKIANASWVRKGDKMRTKLFLFNPKLFDFICGLYEDFRKGI
;
A
#
# COMPACT_ATOMS: atom_id res chain seq x y z
N MET A 1 -23.66 -1.94 -28.82
CA MET A 1 -23.06 -2.41 -27.55
C MET A 1 -21.78 -1.62 -27.35
N GLY A 2 -21.62 -0.94 -26.20
CA GLY A 2 -20.41 -0.15 -25.93
C GLY A 2 -19.19 -1.08 -25.76
N TYR A 3 -18.00 -0.57 -25.98
CA TYR A 3 -16.72 -1.27 -25.76
C TYR A 3 -16.60 -1.67 -24.28
N SER A 4 -16.46 -2.96 -24.02
CA SER A 4 -16.38 -3.57 -22.68
C SER A 4 -15.12 -4.46 -22.59
N PRO A 5 -13.95 -3.87 -22.29
CA PRO A 5 -12.69 -4.60 -22.27
C PRO A 5 -12.63 -5.65 -21.15
N LEU A 6 -11.97 -6.78 -21.39
CA LEU A 6 -11.74 -7.79 -20.38
C LEU A 6 -10.79 -7.29 -19.29
N VAL A 7 -11.14 -7.50 -18.02
CA VAL A 7 -10.31 -7.22 -16.85
C VAL A 7 -9.84 -8.52 -16.22
N SER A 8 -8.53 -8.75 -16.14
CA SER A 8 -7.96 -9.84 -15.35
C SER A 8 -7.73 -9.36 -13.90
N VAL A 9 -8.43 -9.99 -12.96
CA VAL A 9 -8.32 -9.72 -11.53
C VAL A 9 -7.44 -10.78 -10.90
N ILE A 10 -6.25 -10.40 -10.44
CA ILE A 10 -5.27 -11.30 -9.83
C ILE A 10 -5.41 -11.24 -8.29
N VAL A 11 -5.68 -12.38 -7.67
CA VAL A 11 -5.80 -12.53 -6.22
C VAL A 11 -4.68 -13.45 -5.74
N ALA A 12 -3.71 -12.90 -5.00
CA ALA A 12 -2.64 -13.68 -4.37
C ALA A 12 -3.12 -14.22 -3.02
N ILE A 13 -2.92 -15.53 -2.80
CA ILE A 13 -3.47 -16.30 -1.68
C ILE A 13 -2.35 -17.09 -1.02
N TYR A 14 -2.23 -16.95 0.32
CA TYR A 14 -1.34 -17.76 1.12
C TYR A 14 -1.80 -17.81 2.58
N ASN A 15 -2.31 -18.98 3.05
CA ASN A 15 -2.74 -19.22 4.43
C ASN A 15 -3.71 -18.13 4.96
N ILE A 16 -4.79 -17.89 4.22
CA ILE A 16 -5.81 -16.86 4.51
C ILE A 16 -7.23 -17.44 4.49
N GLU A 17 -7.39 -18.69 4.86
CA GLU A 17 -8.68 -19.41 4.90
C GLU A 17 -9.83 -18.59 5.49
N PRO A 18 -9.68 -17.84 6.60
CA PRO A 18 -10.77 -17.06 7.18
C PRO A 18 -11.30 -15.93 6.28
N TYR A 19 -10.51 -15.46 5.32
CA TYR A 19 -10.77 -14.23 4.55
C TYR A 19 -11.11 -14.49 3.09
N ILE A 20 -10.57 -15.56 2.50
CA ILE A 20 -10.59 -15.82 1.06
C ILE A 20 -12.00 -15.81 0.48
N ARG A 21 -13.00 -16.37 1.19
CA ARG A 21 -14.37 -16.44 0.69
C ARG A 21 -14.96 -15.04 0.49
N ARG A 22 -14.84 -14.16 1.48
CA ARG A 22 -15.28 -12.77 1.37
C ARG A 22 -14.60 -12.05 0.22
N CYS A 23 -13.29 -12.22 0.06
CA CYS A 23 -12.54 -11.63 -1.03
C CYS A 23 -13.10 -12.09 -2.40
N VAL A 24 -13.17 -13.39 -2.63
CA VAL A 24 -13.63 -13.96 -3.91
C VAL A 24 -15.10 -13.60 -4.17
N ASP A 25 -15.97 -13.69 -3.17
CA ASP A 25 -17.39 -13.32 -3.29
C ASP A 25 -17.54 -11.84 -3.69
N SER A 26 -16.72 -10.95 -3.18
CA SER A 26 -16.75 -9.52 -3.54
C SER A 26 -16.30 -9.25 -4.97
N VAL A 27 -15.38 -10.07 -5.50
CA VAL A 27 -14.97 -10.00 -6.92
C VAL A 27 -16.05 -10.57 -7.83
N LEU A 28 -16.70 -11.65 -7.42
CA LEU A 28 -17.82 -12.26 -8.18
C LEU A 28 -19.06 -11.36 -8.21
N ALA A 29 -19.28 -10.57 -7.15
CA ALA A 29 -20.42 -9.65 -7.01
C ALA A 29 -20.23 -8.32 -7.76
N GLN A 30 -19.16 -8.16 -8.55
CA GLN A 30 -18.97 -6.95 -9.35
C GLN A 30 -20.08 -6.76 -10.38
N ASP A 31 -20.54 -5.53 -10.56
CA ASP A 31 -21.49 -5.13 -11.60
C ASP A 31 -20.91 -5.25 -13.01
N TYR A 32 -19.60 -5.22 -13.14
CA TYR A 32 -18.86 -5.40 -14.37
C TYR A 32 -18.65 -6.90 -14.66
N GLN A 33 -19.23 -7.43 -15.73
CA GLN A 33 -19.25 -8.87 -16.01
C GLN A 33 -18.06 -9.39 -16.82
N GLN A 34 -17.36 -8.52 -17.56
CA GLN A 34 -16.19 -8.91 -18.37
C GLN A 34 -14.94 -9.07 -17.49
N LEU A 35 -14.96 -10.10 -16.63
CA LEU A 35 -13.89 -10.43 -15.70
C LEU A 35 -13.27 -11.79 -16.01
N GLU A 36 -11.96 -11.87 -15.93
CA GLU A 36 -11.15 -13.06 -15.74
C GLU A 36 -10.57 -13.02 -14.34
N ILE A 37 -10.88 -13.97 -13.49
CA ILE A 37 -10.48 -14.00 -12.09
C ILE A 37 -9.39 -15.05 -11.92
N ILE A 38 -8.21 -14.64 -11.51
CA ILE A 38 -7.03 -15.51 -11.39
C ILE A 38 -6.68 -15.64 -9.92
N LEU A 39 -7.06 -16.78 -9.32
CA LEU A 39 -6.72 -17.11 -7.94
C LEU A 39 -5.37 -17.81 -7.93
N VAL A 40 -4.37 -17.21 -7.30
CA VAL A 40 -3.02 -17.76 -7.23
C VAL A 40 -2.75 -18.21 -5.79
N ASP A 41 -2.87 -19.50 -5.57
CA ASP A 41 -2.50 -20.14 -4.31
C ASP A 41 -0.99 -20.40 -4.29
N ASP A 42 -0.30 -19.64 -3.45
CA ASP A 42 1.16 -19.67 -3.30
C ASP A 42 1.63 -20.75 -2.30
N GLY A 43 1.08 -21.95 -2.43
CA GLY A 43 1.46 -23.11 -1.62
C GLY A 43 0.88 -23.05 -0.21
N SER A 44 -0.40 -22.69 -0.07
CA SER A 44 -1.09 -22.69 1.23
C SER A 44 -1.18 -24.09 1.83
N THR A 45 -1.09 -24.16 3.16
CA THR A 45 -1.19 -25.39 3.96
C THR A 45 -2.52 -25.51 4.72
N ASP A 46 -3.39 -24.50 4.60
CA ASP A 46 -4.75 -24.45 5.13
C ASP A 46 -5.77 -24.89 4.06
N GLN A 47 -7.06 -24.56 4.20
CA GLN A 47 -8.10 -24.94 3.26
C GLN A 47 -8.17 -24.04 2.00
N CYS A 48 -7.27 -23.05 1.83
CA CYS A 48 -7.29 -22.17 0.68
C CYS A 48 -7.28 -22.90 -0.67
N PRO A 49 -6.44 -23.95 -0.91
CA PRO A 49 -6.43 -24.67 -2.18
C PRO A 49 -7.81 -25.27 -2.52
N ALA A 50 -8.42 -25.98 -1.58
CA ALA A 50 -9.74 -26.61 -1.79
C ALA A 50 -10.86 -25.56 -1.99
N ILE A 51 -10.74 -24.41 -1.33
CA ILE A 51 -11.68 -23.29 -1.51
C ILE A 51 -11.55 -22.73 -2.92
N CYS A 52 -10.34 -22.49 -3.42
CA CYS A 52 -10.10 -21.99 -4.78
C CYS A 52 -10.71 -22.92 -5.83
N ASP A 53 -10.47 -24.23 -5.73
CA ASP A 53 -11.01 -25.25 -6.63
C ASP A 53 -12.54 -25.27 -6.62
N ALA A 54 -13.13 -25.18 -5.42
CA ALA A 54 -14.59 -25.14 -5.28
C ALA A 54 -15.24 -23.89 -5.93
N TYR A 55 -14.54 -22.75 -5.97
CA TYR A 55 -14.98 -21.56 -6.70
C TYR A 55 -14.84 -21.74 -8.23
N ALA A 56 -13.72 -22.29 -8.68
CA ALA A 56 -13.49 -22.52 -10.12
C ALA A 56 -14.50 -23.52 -10.73
N GLN A 57 -14.97 -24.50 -9.93
CA GLN A 57 -16.03 -25.42 -10.37
C GLN A 57 -17.41 -24.73 -10.53
N LYS A 58 -17.64 -23.60 -9.84
CA LYS A 58 -18.92 -22.87 -9.85
C LYS A 58 -18.99 -21.74 -10.85
N ASP A 59 -17.87 -21.13 -11.19
CA ASP A 59 -17.81 -19.97 -12.08
C ASP A 59 -16.66 -20.10 -13.08
N THR A 60 -17.01 -20.17 -14.37
CA THR A 60 -16.06 -20.36 -15.48
C THR A 60 -15.11 -19.19 -15.71
N ARG A 61 -15.38 -18.03 -15.13
CA ARG A 61 -14.47 -16.87 -15.17
C ARG A 61 -13.24 -17.05 -14.29
N ILE A 62 -13.25 -18.05 -13.37
CA ILE A 62 -12.19 -18.29 -12.40
C ILE A 62 -11.17 -19.28 -12.97
N LYS A 63 -9.91 -18.88 -12.91
CA LYS A 63 -8.72 -19.73 -13.14
C LYS A 63 -7.96 -19.86 -11.84
N VAL A 64 -7.53 -21.07 -11.50
CA VAL A 64 -6.72 -21.34 -10.30
C VAL A 64 -5.30 -21.73 -10.72
N ILE A 65 -4.33 -21.19 -10.00
CA ILE A 65 -2.91 -21.57 -10.11
C ILE A 65 -2.47 -22.03 -8.72
N HIS A 66 -2.13 -23.30 -8.59
CA HIS A 66 -1.44 -23.83 -7.42
C HIS A 66 0.05 -23.87 -7.70
N LYS A 67 0.86 -23.30 -6.84
CA LYS A 67 2.31 -23.28 -7.00
C LYS A 67 3.03 -23.47 -5.66
N GLN A 68 4.29 -23.86 -5.71
CA GLN A 68 5.15 -23.82 -4.52
C GLN A 68 5.30 -22.40 -4.02
N ASN A 69 5.33 -22.20 -2.69
CA ASN A 69 5.48 -20.88 -2.08
C ASN A 69 6.74 -20.16 -2.59
N GLY A 70 6.52 -19.01 -3.20
CA GLY A 70 7.56 -18.10 -3.70
C GLY A 70 7.40 -16.67 -3.19
N GLY A 71 6.36 -16.43 -2.39
CA GLY A 71 6.01 -15.13 -1.82
C GLY A 71 5.13 -14.28 -2.73
N LEU A 72 4.64 -13.17 -2.17
CA LEU A 72 3.63 -12.30 -2.78
C LEU A 72 3.99 -11.81 -4.18
N SER A 73 5.24 -11.41 -4.40
CA SER A 73 5.74 -10.97 -5.72
C SER A 73 5.66 -12.08 -6.76
N ASP A 74 6.03 -13.30 -6.39
CA ASP A 74 6.03 -14.45 -7.28
C ASP A 74 4.61 -14.90 -7.61
N ALA A 75 3.70 -14.89 -6.63
CA ALA A 75 2.28 -15.17 -6.83
C ALA A 75 1.64 -14.14 -7.82
N ARG A 76 1.89 -12.85 -7.63
CA ARG A 76 1.40 -11.82 -8.56
C ARG A 76 1.96 -11.96 -9.97
N ASN A 77 3.26 -12.29 -10.09
CA ASN A 77 3.89 -12.55 -11.38
C ASN A 77 3.29 -13.78 -12.09
N ALA A 78 3.01 -14.85 -11.34
CA ALA A 78 2.35 -16.03 -11.88
C ALA A 78 0.96 -15.69 -12.45
N GLY A 79 0.16 -14.92 -11.73
CA GLY A 79 -1.12 -14.41 -12.22
C GLY A 79 -0.98 -13.51 -13.44
N LEU A 80 -0.01 -12.59 -13.44
CA LEU A 80 0.23 -11.68 -14.57
C LEU A 80 0.66 -12.41 -15.84
N ASN A 81 1.40 -13.51 -15.72
CA ASN A 81 1.86 -14.31 -16.86
C ASN A 81 0.70 -14.98 -17.63
N VAL A 82 -0.41 -15.31 -16.97
CA VAL A 82 -1.57 -15.96 -17.58
C VAL A 82 -2.73 -15.00 -17.84
N ALA A 83 -2.64 -13.76 -17.40
CA ALA A 83 -3.66 -12.74 -17.57
C ALA A 83 -3.84 -12.39 -19.05
N THR A 84 -5.08 -12.50 -19.54
CA THR A 84 -5.43 -12.23 -20.96
C THR A 84 -6.13 -10.89 -21.14
N GLY A 85 -6.66 -10.30 -20.06
CA GLY A 85 -7.42 -9.05 -20.10
C GLY A 85 -6.64 -7.86 -20.65
N GLU A 86 -7.37 -6.89 -21.15
CA GLU A 86 -6.84 -5.59 -21.59
C GLU A 86 -6.47 -4.70 -20.42
N TYR A 87 -7.10 -4.96 -19.27
CA TYR A 87 -6.79 -4.34 -18.01
C TYR A 87 -6.45 -5.38 -16.95
N ILE A 88 -5.58 -5.00 -16.02
CA ILE A 88 -5.13 -5.82 -14.89
C ILE A 88 -5.50 -5.13 -13.59
N GLY A 89 -6.18 -5.85 -12.70
CA GLY A 89 -6.44 -5.47 -11.32
C GLY A 89 -5.80 -6.44 -10.34
N TYR A 90 -5.47 -5.96 -9.15
CA TYR A 90 -4.96 -6.79 -8.05
C TYR A 90 -5.86 -6.64 -6.84
N VAL A 91 -6.16 -7.75 -6.17
CA VAL A 91 -6.85 -7.76 -4.87
C VAL A 91 -6.04 -8.60 -3.90
N ALA A 92 -5.83 -8.10 -2.69
CA ALA A 92 -5.23 -8.90 -1.63
C ALA A 92 -6.30 -9.85 -1.07
N GLY A 93 -5.96 -11.12 -0.88
CA GLY A 93 -6.95 -12.14 -0.55
C GLY A 93 -7.57 -12.03 0.84
N ASP A 94 -7.05 -11.15 1.69
CA ASP A 94 -7.60 -10.79 3.00
C ASP A 94 -8.50 -9.53 2.99
N ASP A 95 -8.58 -8.83 1.84
CA ASP A 95 -9.40 -7.63 1.61
C ASP A 95 -10.72 -7.96 0.89
N TRP A 96 -11.53 -6.94 0.59
CA TRP A 96 -12.69 -7.05 -0.27
C TRP A 96 -12.95 -5.74 -1.03
N ILE A 97 -13.76 -5.80 -2.07
CA ILE A 97 -14.04 -4.66 -2.94
C ILE A 97 -15.55 -4.36 -3.03
N GLU A 98 -15.89 -3.10 -3.32
CA GLU A 98 -17.28 -2.67 -3.52
C GLU A 98 -17.78 -3.12 -4.90
N PRO A 99 -19.09 -3.42 -5.07
CA PRO A 99 -19.65 -3.97 -6.32
C PRO A 99 -19.37 -3.11 -7.56
N GLY A 100 -19.29 -1.79 -7.44
CA GLY A 100 -19.06 -0.85 -8.54
C GLY A 100 -17.60 -0.57 -8.87
N MET A 101 -16.62 -1.26 -8.26
CA MET A 101 -15.20 -0.88 -8.40
C MET A 101 -14.72 -0.99 -9.84
N TYR A 102 -14.76 -2.17 -10.43
CA TYR A 102 -14.23 -2.37 -11.78
C TYR A 102 -15.08 -1.68 -12.84
N GLY A 103 -16.40 -1.64 -12.69
CA GLY A 103 -17.28 -0.90 -13.59
C GLY A 103 -16.93 0.59 -13.66
N SER A 104 -16.72 1.23 -12.51
CA SER A 104 -16.34 2.64 -12.41
C SER A 104 -14.94 2.90 -12.98
N MET A 105 -13.97 2.02 -12.67
CA MET A 105 -12.59 2.17 -13.13
C MET A 105 -12.47 2.01 -14.66
N VAL A 106 -13.09 0.98 -15.23
CA VAL A 106 -13.07 0.73 -16.68
C VAL A 106 -13.73 1.90 -17.41
N ARG A 107 -14.93 2.31 -16.98
CA ARG A 107 -15.64 3.44 -17.57
C ARG A 107 -14.78 4.70 -17.57
N SER A 108 -14.17 5.03 -16.42
CA SER A 108 -13.31 6.20 -16.30
C SER A 108 -12.07 6.12 -17.20
N CYS A 109 -11.44 4.95 -17.30
CA CYS A 109 -10.31 4.75 -18.21
C CYS A 109 -10.71 4.95 -19.68
N VAL A 110 -11.82 4.35 -20.10
CA VAL A 110 -12.31 4.43 -21.49
C VAL A 110 -12.72 5.86 -21.84
N GLU A 111 -13.55 6.51 -21.01
CA GLU A 111 -14.05 7.87 -21.26
C GLU A 111 -12.92 8.91 -21.27
N GLN A 112 -11.94 8.78 -20.39
CA GLN A 112 -10.82 9.72 -20.27
C GLN A 112 -9.60 9.32 -21.13
N GLN A 113 -9.64 8.18 -21.79
CA GLN A 113 -8.49 7.61 -22.51
C GLN A 113 -7.27 7.47 -21.59
N ALA A 114 -7.48 7.03 -20.36
CA ALA A 114 -6.45 6.88 -19.34
C ALA A 114 -5.96 5.43 -19.28
N GLN A 115 -4.68 5.24 -19.00
CA GLN A 115 -4.06 3.93 -18.89
C GLN A 115 -4.15 3.35 -17.47
N ILE A 116 -4.40 4.18 -16.48
CA ILE A 116 -4.51 3.73 -15.08
C ILE A 116 -5.69 4.44 -14.43
N ALA A 117 -6.51 3.68 -13.67
CA ALA A 117 -7.47 4.24 -12.72
C ALA A 117 -7.04 3.91 -11.30
N VAL A 118 -7.25 4.86 -10.39
CA VAL A 118 -7.00 4.72 -8.94
C VAL A 118 -8.28 5.10 -8.22
N CYS A 119 -8.75 4.28 -7.28
CA CYS A 119 -9.87 4.66 -6.40
C CYS A 119 -9.39 4.87 -4.96
N ARG A 120 -10.21 5.55 -4.17
CA ARG A 120 -10.04 5.56 -2.71
C ARG A 120 -10.28 4.18 -2.12
N TYR A 121 -9.82 4.02 -0.88
CA TYR A 121 -10.08 2.82 -0.10
C TYR A 121 -10.52 3.18 1.33
N ASN A 122 -11.33 2.30 1.91
CA ASN A 122 -11.60 2.27 3.34
C ASN A 122 -10.50 1.49 4.05
N ARG A 123 -10.25 1.83 5.31
CA ARG A 123 -9.39 1.05 6.21
C ARG A 123 -10.25 0.43 7.30
N TYR A 124 -10.06 -0.84 7.54
CA TYR A 124 -10.75 -1.59 8.58
C TYR A 124 -9.73 -2.21 9.53
N LEU A 125 -9.86 -1.94 10.82
CA LEU A 125 -9.07 -2.60 11.85
C LEU A 125 -9.78 -3.89 12.27
N GLU A 126 -9.10 -5.03 12.13
CA GLU A 126 -9.60 -6.30 12.64
C GLU A 126 -9.40 -6.36 14.15
N LYS A 127 -10.49 -6.62 14.89
CA LYS A 127 -10.49 -6.84 16.34
C LYS A 127 -10.90 -8.29 16.64
N PRO A 128 -10.30 -8.94 17.66
CA PRO A 128 -10.76 -10.24 18.11
C PRO A 128 -12.21 -10.18 18.58
N ALA A 129 -13.01 -11.19 18.22
CA ALA A 129 -14.43 -11.25 18.57
C ALA A 129 -14.71 -11.43 20.08
N ASP A 130 -13.70 -11.91 20.82
CA ASP A 130 -13.78 -12.18 22.26
C ASP A 130 -13.55 -10.98 23.16
N GLY A 131 -13.41 -9.79 22.59
CA GLY A 131 -13.21 -8.55 23.34
C GLY A 131 -11.88 -8.45 24.09
N THR A 132 -10.95 -9.39 23.90
CA THR A 132 -9.60 -9.29 24.43
C THR A 132 -8.86 -8.18 23.69
N GLU A 133 -8.97 -6.96 24.20
CA GLU A 133 -8.21 -5.81 23.71
C GLU A 133 -6.71 -6.07 23.90
N LYS A 134 -6.04 -6.52 22.86
CA LYS A 134 -4.60 -6.30 22.83
C LYS A 134 -4.36 -4.83 22.54
N GLN A 135 -4.27 -4.04 23.62
CA GLN A 135 -3.83 -2.64 23.65
C GLN A 135 -2.58 -2.38 22.80
N GLU A 136 -1.81 -3.42 22.53
CA GLU A 136 -0.62 -3.40 21.69
C GLU A 136 -0.88 -3.14 20.19
N ALA A 137 -2.04 -3.50 19.64
CA ALA A 137 -2.34 -3.27 18.23
C ALA A 137 -2.69 -1.80 17.96
N LEU A 138 -3.38 -1.15 18.89
CA LEU A 138 -3.72 0.28 18.85
C LEU A 138 -2.49 1.17 19.02
N ASN A 139 -1.57 0.82 19.93
CA ASN A 139 -0.33 1.56 20.12
C ASN A 139 0.64 1.48 18.91
N ARG A 140 0.49 0.46 18.06
CA ARG A 140 1.32 0.28 16.85
C ARG A 140 0.85 1.10 15.66
N SER A 141 -0.41 1.50 15.60
CA SER A 141 -0.96 2.29 14.48
C SER A 141 -0.81 3.81 14.63
N GLY A 142 -0.42 4.31 15.80
CA GLY A 142 -0.29 5.75 16.06
C GLY A 142 -1.62 6.50 16.09
N MET A 143 -2.76 5.82 16.17
CA MET A 143 -4.09 6.41 16.00
C MET A 143 -4.85 6.48 17.32
N GLN A 144 -5.09 7.72 17.75
CA GLN A 144 -6.03 8.06 18.82
C GLN A 144 -7.20 8.79 18.17
N ASN A 145 -8.34 8.12 17.92
CA ASN A 145 -9.68 8.73 17.92
C ASN A 145 -10.77 7.68 17.63
N GLU A 146 -11.54 7.32 18.67
CA GLU A 146 -12.54 6.24 18.64
C GLU A 146 -13.99 6.69 18.30
N LYS A 147 -14.23 7.84 17.71
CA LYS A 147 -15.58 8.43 17.76
C LYS A 147 -16.51 8.14 16.58
N ASN A 148 -16.27 7.28 15.62
CA ASN A 148 -17.26 6.88 14.60
C ASN A 148 -16.89 5.56 13.93
N ALA A 149 -16.84 4.47 14.68
CA ALA A 149 -16.55 3.15 14.12
C ALA A 149 -17.82 2.47 13.62
N GLU A 150 -17.89 2.23 12.34
CA GLU A 150 -18.90 1.35 11.75
C GLU A 150 -18.44 -0.11 11.95
N LYS A 151 -19.22 -0.89 12.73
CA LYS A 151 -18.89 -2.29 13.03
C LYS A 151 -19.52 -3.20 11.99
N ILE A 152 -18.69 -3.94 11.26
CA ILE A 152 -19.13 -5.00 10.36
C ILE A 152 -18.83 -6.34 11.03
N SER A 153 -19.87 -7.13 11.32
CA SER A 153 -19.73 -8.50 11.81
C SER A 153 -19.90 -9.48 10.65
N ILE A 154 -18.95 -10.41 10.50
CA ILE A 154 -19.03 -11.46 9.49
C ILE A 154 -19.35 -12.79 10.18
N PRO A 155 -20.49 -13.45 9.83
CA PRO A 155 -20.85 -14.75 10.41
C PRO A 155 -19.91 -15.85 9.93
N GLY A 156 -19.48 -16.74 10.84
CA GLY A 156 -18.68 -17.91 10.51
C GLY A 156 -17.87 -18.45 11.70
N LYS A 157 -17.08 -19.51 11.47
CA LYS A 157 -16.17 -20.10 12.49
C LYS A 157 -15.14 -19.12 13.06
N PHE A 158 -14.88 -18.03 12.36
CA PHE A 158 -14.01 -16.93 12.77
C PHE A 158 -14.84 -15.65 12.79
N CYS A 159 -15.42 -15.32 13.94
CA CYS A 159 -16.05 -14.01 14.14
C CYS A 159 -14.94 -12.97 14.29
N ALA A 160 -14.68 -12.18 13.26
CA ALA A 160 -13.87 -10.97 13.35
C ALA A 160 -14.78 -9.75 13.31
N ILE A 161 -14.51 -8.79 14.16
CA ILE A 161 -15.17 -7.48 14.15
C ILE A 161 -14.25 -6.51 13.42
N TYR A 162 -14.77 -5.90 12.36
CA TYR A 162 -14.03 -4.90 11.60
C TYR A 162 -14.54 -3.51 11.97
N GLU A 163 -13.61 -2.68 12.42
CA GLU A 163 -13.89 -1.28 12.76
C GLU A 163 -13.37 -0.38 11.65
N LYS A 164 -14.27 0.36 11.00
CA LYS A 164 -13.90 1.30 9.96
C LYS A 164 -13.12 2.47 10.55
N MET A 165 -11.95 2.72 10.01
CA MET A 165 -11.09 3.81 10.44
C MET A 165 -11.49 5.12 9.78
N PRO A 166 -11.35 6.26 10.49
CA PRO A 166 -11.65 7.56 9.91
C PRO A 166 -10.73 7.89 8.71
N TRP A 167 -11.22 8.75 7.83
CA TRP A 167 -10.48 9.25 6.69
C TRP A 167 -9.36 10.19 7.15
N GLU A 168 -8.12 9.90 6.76
CA GLU A 168 -6.97 10.78 7.02
C GLU A 168 -6.87 11.93 5.99
N GLU A 169 -7.37 11.70 4.76
CA GLU A 169 -7.22 12.62 3.62
C GLU A 169 -8.53 13.33 3.25
N GLY A 170 -9.42 13.51 4.22
CA GLY A 170 -10.71 14.19 4.03
C GLY A 170 -11.83 13.30 3.52
N VAL A 171 -13.06 13.81 3.56
CA VAL A 171 -14.28 13.12 3.16
C VAL A 171 -14.28 12.89 1.64
N PRO A 172 -14.65 11.69 1.14
CA PRO A 172 -14.80 11.41 -0.29
C PRO A 172 -15.80 12.36 -0.96
N THR A 173 -15.47 12.81 -2.17
CA THR A 173 -16.31 13.74 -2.93
C THR A 173 -17.00 13.10 -4.12
N ASN A 174 -16.73 11.83 -4.40
CA ASN A 174 -17.19 11.08 -5.57
C ASN A 174 -16.79 11.73 -6.92
N ARG A 175 -15.78 12.57 -6.92
CA ARG A 175 -15.28 13.23 -8.14
C ARG A 175 -14.32 12.30 -8.88
N ILE A 176 -14.32 12.45 -10.21
CA ILE A 176 -13.33 11.84 -11.10
C ILE A 176 -12.38 12.95 -11.53
N THR A 177 -11.08 12.77 -11.32
CA THR A 177 -10.05 13.73 -11.68
C THR A 177 -9.05 13.08 -12.61
N CYS A 178 -8.82 13.68 -13.77
CA CYS A 178 -7.78 13.24 -14.70
C CYS A 178 -6.46 13.90 -14.31
N LEU A 179 -5.43 13.09 -14.16
CA LEU A 179 -4.08 13.51 -13.78
C LEU A 179 -3.10 13.18 -14.91
N SER A 180 -2.19 14.09 -15.18
CA SER A 180 -1.00 13.81 -15.98
C SER A 180 -0.07 12.83 -15.22
N LYS A 181 0.82 12.17 -15.95
CA LYS A 181 1.92 11.36 -15.40
C LYS A 181 2.62 12.05 -14.23
N ARG A 182 3.02 13.32 -14.43
CA ARG A 182 3.76 14.10 -13.44
C ARG A 182 2.94 14.36 -12.19
N GLU A 183 1.68 14.77 -12.33
CA GLU A 183 0.80 15.01 -11.18
C GLU A 183 0.54 13.73 -10.39
N ALA A 184 0.33 12.60 -11.05
CA ALA A 184 0.13 11.32 -10.40
C ALA A 184 1.38 10.85 -9.65
N LEU A 185 2.58 10.96 -10.25
CA LEU A 185 3.86 10.64 -9.60
C LEU A 185 4.12 11.57 -8.41
N GLU A 186 3.87 12.88 -8.55
CA GLU A 186 4.05 13.84 -7.46
C GLU A 186 3.11 13.51 -6.26
N ASN A 187 1.84 13.22 -6.53
CA ASN A 187 0.89 12.82 -5.50
C ASN A 187 1.26 11.48 -4.85
N PHE A 188 1.71 10.50 -5.62
CA PHE A 188 2.18 9.21 -5.12
C PHE A 188 3.41 9.34 -4.20
N ILE A 189 4.38 10.17 -4.57
CA ILE A 189 5.62 10.39 -3.83
C ILE A 189 5.36 11.21 -2.56
N SER A 190 4.45 12.18 -2.62
CA SER A 190 4.22 13.17 -1.57
C SER A 190 3.51 12.58 -0.35
N ALA A 191 4.04 12.82 0.84
CA ALA A 191 3.38 12.44 2.09
C ALA A 191 2.13 13.29 2.42
N HIS A 192 1.90 14.37 1.68
CA HIS A 192 0.76 15.29 1.82
C HIS A 192 0.02 15.38 0.49
N SER A 193 -0.29 14.23 -0.06
CA SER A 193 -1.00 14.09 -1.31
C SER A 193 -2.42 14.66 -1.21
N GLN A 194 -2.86 15.35 -2.24
CA GLN A 194 -4.25 15.77 -2.40
C GLN A 194 -5.17 14.57 -2.68
N TYR A 195 -4.60 13.53 -3.28
CA TYR A 195 -5.30 12.31 -3.65
C TYR A 195 -4.73 11.12 -2.87
N GLN A 196 -5.59 10.15 -2.54
CA GLN A 196 -5.17 8.93 -1.84
C GLN A 196 -4.47 7.96 -2.81
N ILE A 197 -3.31 8.37 -3.33
CA ILE A 197 -2.48 7.55 -4.21
C ILE A 197 -1.30 7.00 -3.41
N HIS A 198 -1.38 5.72 -3.06
CA HIS A 198 -0.35 5.01 -2.30
C HIS A 198 0.43 4.05 -3.20
N ASN A 199 1.51 3.47 -2.67
CA ASN A 199 2.33 2.48 -3.38
C ASN A 199 1.60 1.15 -3.64
N SER A 200 0.58 0.80 -2.83
CA SER A 200 -0.20 -0.42 -3.01
C SER A 200 -0.69 -0.62 -4.44
N VAL A 201 -0.57 -1.83 -4.96
CA VAL A 201 -1.04 -2.17 -6.32
C VAL A 201 -2.54 -2.43 -6.39
N TRP A 202 -3.17 -2.79 -5.26
CA TRP A 202 -4.61 -2.86 -5.13
C TRP A 202 -5.22 -1.43 -5.16
N SER A 203 -6.53 -1.29 -5.21
CA SER A 203 -7.24 -0.03 -5.47
C SER A 203 -6.86 0.65 -6.80
N LYS A 204 -6.27 -0.10 -7.73
CA LYS A 204 -5.85 0.38 -9.05
C LYS A 204 -6.24 -0.59 -10.14
N LEU A 205 -6.50 -0.04 -11.32
CA LEU A 205 -6.69 -0.76 -12.56
C LEU A 205 -5.65 -0.28 -13.55
N TYR A 206 -4.92 -1.19 -14.18
CA TYR A 206 -3.82 -0.91 -15.09
C TYR A 206 -4.15 -1.39 -16.49
N SER A 207 -4.04 -0.55 -17.51
CA SER A 207 -4.01 -1.03 -18.89
C SER A 207 -2.83 -1.99 -19.06
N LYS A 208 -3.03 -3.08 -19.79
CA LYS A 208 -1.97 -4.06 -20.09
C LYS A 208 -0.77 -3.40 -20.78
N THR A 209 -0.98 -2.30 -21.50
CA THR A 209 0.10 -1.57 -22.19
C THR A 209 1.16 -1.00 -21.26
N VAL A 210 0.81 -0.66 -20.01
CA VAL A 210 1.73 -0.06 -19.02
C VAL A 210 2.25 -1.06 -17.98
N CYS A 211 1.75 -2.29 -17.93
CA CYS A 211 2.14 -3.22 -16.87
C CYS A 211 2.65 -4.58 -17.37
N ARG A 212 2.39 -4.99 -18.61
CA ARG A 212 2.68 -6.36 -19.08
C ARG A 212 4.16 -6.77 -19.01
N GLU A 213 5.08 -5.83 -19.18
CA GLU A 213 6.53 -6.08 -19.15
C GLU A 213 7.14 -5.85 -17.77
N ILE A 214 6.37 -5.28 -16.83
CA ILE A 214 6.85 -5.01 -15.46
C ILE A 214 6.61 -6.24 -14.60
N ARG A 215 7.61 -6.62 -13.82
CA ARG A 215 7.54 -7.74 -12.88
C ARG A 215 7.82 -7.28 -11.45
N PHE A 216 7.15 -7.92 -10.52
CA PHE A 216 7.44 -7.76 -9.10
C PHE A 216 8.76 -8.46 -8.76
N PRO A 217 9.66 -7.83 -8.00
CA PRO A 217 10.92 -8.46 -7.59
C PRO A 217 10.67 -9.58 -6.57
N VAL A 218 10.97 -10.82 -6.97
CA VAL A 218 10.76 -12.01 -6.13
C VAL A 218 11.66 -11.95 -4.90
N GLY A 219 11.15 -12.40 -3.73
CA GLY A 219 11.87 -12.43 -2.46
C GLY A 219 12.04 -11.04 -1.79
N LYS A 220 11.39 -10.00 -2.31
CA LYS A 220 11.38 -8.66 -1.73
C LYS A 220 9.99 -8.28 -1.23
N ASN A 221 9.93 -7.55 -0.12
CA ASN A 221 8.72 -6.90 0.37
C ASN A 221 8.75 -5.41 0.03
N SER A 222 7.59 -4.75 -0.02
CA SER A 222 7.42 -3.36 -0.48
C SER A 222 7.74 -3.17 -1.98
N GLU A 223 7.57 -4.23 -2.74
CA GLU A 223 7.76 -4.35 -4.19
C GLU A 223 6.85 -3.43 -5.00
N ASP A 224 5.74 -3.06 -4.39
CA ASP A 224 4.72 -2.17 -4.92
C ASP A 224 5.22 -0.74 -5.16
N ILE A 225 6.25 -0.29 -4.43
CA ILE A 225 6.89 1.03 -4.64
C ILE A 225 7.39 1.15 -6.08
N MET A 226 8.20 0.20 -6.52
CA MET A 226 8.77 0.25 -7.86
C MET A 226 7.77 -0.14 -8.94
N TYR A 227 6.87 -1.09 -8.66
CA TYR A 227 5.82 -1.44 -9.59
C TYR A 227 4.94 -0.23 -9.93
N THR A 228 4.46 0.49 -8.91
CA THR A 228 3.65 1.71 -9.08
C THR A 228 4.45 2.82 -9.77
N THR A 229 5.71 3.04 -9.37
CA THR A 229 6.57 4.04 -10.00
C THR A 229 6.71 3.78 -11.50
N ARG A 230 7.06 2.56 -11.89
CA ARG A 230 7.29 2.18 -13.29
C ARG A 230 6.01 2.22 -14.12
N THR A 231 4.89 1.70 -13.61
CA THR A 231 3.62 1.74 -14.33
C THR A 231 3.12 3.18 -14.54
N PHE A 232 3.24 4.04 -13.51
CA PHE A 232 2.86 5.44 -13.63
C PHE A 232 3.77 6.19 -14.62
N SER A 233 5.06 5.86 -14.69
CA SER A 233 5.99 6.47 -15.62
C SER A 233 5.69 6.15 -17.09
N LEU A 234 5.01 5.04 -17.35
CA LEU A 234 4.60 4.61 -18.70
C LEU A 234 3.21 5.14 -19.09
N ALA A 235 2.41 5.59 -18.14
CA ALA A 235 1.08 6.12 -18.40
C ALA A 235 1.15 7.61 -18.79
N ASP A 236 0.37 8.04 -19.78
CA ASP A 236 0.21 9.46 -20.12
C ASP A 236 -0.86 10.12 -19.25
N LYS A 237 -1.94 9.36 -18.96
CA LYS A 237 -3.08 9.82 -18.16
C LYS A 237 -3.44 8.79 -17.10
N ILE A 238 -3.69 9.29 -15.90
CA ILE A 238 -4.18 8.53 -14.76
C ILE A 238 -5.47 9.16 -14.27
N VAL A 239 -6.53 8.39 -14.02
CA VAL A 239 -7.75 8.91 -13.41
C VAL A 239 -7.78 8.53 -11.92
N PHE A 240 -8.10 9.51 -11.09
CA PHE A 240 -8.38 9.32 -9.68
C PHE A 240 -9.90 9.42 -9.44
N ILE A 241 -10.47 8.38 -8.85
CA ILE A 241 -11.88 8.26 -8.49
C ILE A 241 -11.97 8.46 -6.98
N ASP A 242 -12.51 9.60 -6.57
CA ASP A 242 -12.61 10.00 -5.16
C ASP A 242 -13.77 9.29 -4.43
N THR A 243 -13.94 8.01 -4.71
CA THR A 243 -14.91 7.10 -4.11
C THR A 243 -14.19 5.92 -3.50
N PRO A 244 -14.51 5.52 -2.25
CA PRO A 244 -13.87 4.39 -1.59
C PRO A 244 -14.46 3.07 -2.09
N LEU A 245 -13.80 2.45 -3.05
CA LEU A 245 -14.26 1.22 -3.71
C LEU A 245 -13.45 -0.03 -3.30
N TYR A 246 -12.41 0.14 -2.51
CA TYR A 246 -11.58 -0.94 -1.97
C TYR A 246 -11.62 -0.91 -0.44
N ASN A 247 -11.62 -2.08 0.21
CA ASN A 247 -11.68 -2.22 1.66
C ASN A 247 -10.46 -2.98 2.16
N TYR A 248 -9.52 -2.24 2.75
CA TYR A 248 -8.24 -2.73 3.23
C TYR A 248 -8.28 -3.13 4.70
N VAL A 249 -7.89 -4.37 5.02
CA VAL A 249 -7.85 -4.91 6.38
C VAL A 249 -6.49 -4.67 7.03
N CYS A 250 -6.50 -3.96 8.16
CA CYS A 250 -5.33 -3.69 8.98
C CYS A 250 -5.34 -4.56 10.25
N GLY A 251 -4.16 -4.80 10.82
CA GLY A 251 -4.04 -5.42 12.14
C GLY A 251 -4.20 -6.93 12.18
N ARG A 252 -4.46 -7.58 11.05
CA ARG A 252 -4.61 -9.03 10.95
C ARG A 252 -3.44 -9.79 11.58
N VAL A 253 -3.74 -10.81 12.39
CA VAL A 253 -2.74 -11.75 12.91
C VAL A 253 -2.09 -12.49 11.73
N GLY A 254 -0.77 -12.58 11.72
CA GLY A 254 -0.03 -13.22 10.61
C GLY A 254 0.17 -12.32 9.38
N SER A 255 -0.23 -11.03 9.43
CA SER A 255 0.07 -10.09 8.35
C SER A 255 1.58 -9.89 8.20
N ILE A 256 2.08 -9.90 6.96
CA ILE A 256 3.48 -9.60 6.60
C ILE A 256 3.92 -8.24 7.19
N MET A 257 2.98 -7.31 7.37
CA MET A 257 3.25 -5.98 7.91
C MET A 257 3.68 -6.00 9.38
N ASN A 258 3.33 -7.04 10.14
CA ASN A 258 3.58 -7.14 11.58
C ASN A 258 4.91 -7.85 11.91
N VAL A 259 5.49 -8.62 10.98
CA VAL A 259 6.68 -9.42 11.21
C VAL A 259 7.95 -8.65 10.80
N GLY A 260 8.98 -8.64 11.67
CA GLY A 260 10.31 -8.09 11.35
C GLY A 260 10.29 -6.66 10.78
N ARG A 261 9.48 -5.76 11.35
CA ARG A 261 9.20 -4.45 10.73
C ARG A 261 10.45 -3.59 10.50
N PHE A 262 11.45 -3.64 11.37
CA PHE A 262 12.67 -2.86 11.22
C PHE A 262 13.62 -3.50 10.20
N GLU A 263 13.80 -4.82 10.27
CA GLU A 263 14.59 -5.60 9.31
C GLU A 263 14.04 -5.42 7.89
N ARG A 264 12.73 -5.55 7.73
CA ARG A 264 12.05 -5.36 6.44
C ARG A 264 12.23 -3.95 5.89
N ARG A 265 12.10 -2.91 6.74
CA ARG A 265 12.31 -1.51 6.34
C ARG A 265 13.73 -1.27 5.86
N LEU A 266 14.73 -1.81 6.59
CA LEU A 266 16.13 -1.67 6.26
C LEU A 266 16.55 -2.47 5.01
N ALA A 267 16.06 -3.72 4.91
CA ALA A 267 16.50 -4.65 3.86
C ALA A 267 15.74 -4.47 2.53
N HIS A 268 14.49 -3.98 2.56
CA HIS A 268 13.62 -3.97 1.39
C HIS A 268 13.06 -2.58 1.07
N GLU A 269 12.38 -1.93 2.01
CA GLU A 269 11.62 -0.70 1.74
C GLU A 269 12.53 0.49 1.43
N ILE A 270 13.57 0.72 2.25
CA ILE A 270 14.52 1.81 2.05
C ILE A 270 15.33 1.65 0.74
N PRO A 271 15.83 0.47 0.39
CA PRO A 271 16.43 0.24 -0.93
C PRO A 271 15.52 0.60 -2.09
N PHE A 272 14.22 0.27 -2.03
CA PHE A 272 13.28 0.65 -3.09
C PHE A 272 13.05 2.15 -3.21
N TRP A 273 13.05 2.91 -2.12
CA TRP A 273 13.00 4.37 -2.22
C TRP A 273 14.26 4.96 -2.87
N LYS A 274 15.43 4.37 -2.61
CA LYS A 274 16.66 4.76 -3.31
C LYS A 274 16.62 4.41 -4.80
N GLU A 275 16.08 3.23 -5.14
CA GLU A 275 15.86 2.81 -6.52
C GLU A 275 14.85 3.73 -7.22
N GLN A 276 13.76 4.12 -6.54
CA GLN A 276 12.78 5.08 -7.06
C GLN A 276 13.42 6.44 -7.36
N GLU A 277 14.23 6.96 -6.44
CA GLU A 277 14.98 8.21 -6.68
C GLU A 277 15.88 8.11 -7.90
N ALA A 278 16.68 7.04 -8.00
CA ALA A 278 17.60 6.81 -9.10
C ALA A 278 16.84 6.71 -10.44
N PHE A 279 15.80 5.90 -10.48
CA PHE A 279 14.94 5.72 -11.66
C PHE A 279 14.33 7.04 -12.15
N LEU A 280 13.78 7.85 -11.24
CA LEU A 280 13.22 9.16 -11.60
C LEU A 280 14.29 10.10 -12.15
N ARG A 281 15.50 10.03 -11.62
CA ARG A 281 16.64 10.83 -12.09
C ARG A 281 17.12 10.41 -13.47
N GLU A 282 17.16 9.11 -13.75
CA GLU A 282 17.47 8.55 -15.08
C GLU A 282 16.41 8.95 -16.12
N MET A 283 15.16 9.06 -15.73
CA MET A 283 14.09 9.58 -16.59
C MET A 283 14.16 11.10 -16.86
N GLY A 284 15.12 11.82 -16.28
CA GLY A 284 15.22 13.29 -16.40
C GLY A 284 14.32 14.05 -15.41
N GLU A 285 13.57 13.37 -14.53
CA GLU A 285 12.64 13.96 -13.56
C GLU A 285 13.35 14.33 -12.25
N ALA A 286 14.36 15.19 -12.32
CA ALA A 286 15.22 15.55 -11.20
C ALA A 286 14.47 16.13 -10.00
N ASP A 287 13.43 16.94 -10.21
CA ASP A 287 12.59 17.49 -9.13
C ASP A 287 11.79 16.39 -8.42
N LEU A 288 11.20 15.46 -9.16
CA LEU A 288 10.50 14.32 -8.57
C LEU A 288 11.45 13.39 -7.82
N ALA A 289 12.67 13.18 -8.32
CA ALA A 289 13.70 12.44 -7.63
C ALA A 289 14.10 13.09 -6.29
N ASP A 290 14.25 14.40 -6.28
CA ASP A 290 14.55 15.16 -5.06
C ASP A 290 13.37 15.11 -4.06
N ARG A 291 12.12 15.15 -4.53
CA ARG A 291 10.92 14.94 -3.71
C ARG A 291 10.87 13.53 -3.13
N SER A 292 11.12 12.49 -3.96
CA SER A 292 11.19 11.09 -3.51
C SER A 292 12.21 10.94 -2.37
N ALA A 293 13.44 11.42 -2.56
CA ALA A 293 14.46 11.38 -1.53
C ALA A 293 14.05 12.13 -0.23
N PHE A 294 13.39 13.28 -0.37
CA PHE A 294 12.92 14.05 0.78
C PHE A 294 11.85 13.30 1.58
N TYR A 295 10.81 12.78 0.91
CA TYR A 295 9.72 12.07 1.59
C TYR A 295 10.17 10.71 2.13
N ALA A 296 11.09 10.02 1.45
CA ALA A 296 11.77 8.84 1.99
C ALA A 296 12.48 9.17 3.31
N ASN A 297 13.27 10.25 3.35
CA ASN A 297 13.95 10.68 4.57
C ASN A 297 12.97 11.02 5.71
N ARG A 298 11.83 11.64 5.40
CA ARG A 298 10.79 11.89 6.43
C ARG A 298 10.28 10.59 7.05
N ARG A 299 10.03 9.56 6.23
CA ARG A 299 9.61 8.23 6.70
C ARG A 299 10.72 7.57 7.51
N ILE A 300 11.97 7.65 7.05
CA ILE A 300 13.12 7.09 7.78
C ILE A 300 13.31 7.79 9.14
N MET A 301 13.12 9.11 9.23
CA MET A 301 13.16 9.83 10.50
C MET A 301 12.06 9.35 11.48
N ALA A 302 10.85 9.06 10.98
CA ALA A 302 9.79 8.46 11.80
C ALA A 302 10.17 7.04 12.25
N TYR A 303 10.70 6.21 11.34
CA TYR A 303 11.19 4.85 11.68
C TYR A 303 12.35 4.88 12.68
N TYR A 304 13.22 5.88 12.61
CA TYR A 304 14.27 6.08 13.59
C TYR A 304 13.68 6.31 15.00
N ARG A 305 12.67 7.14 15.12
CA ARG A 305 11.99 7.39 16.42
C ARG A 305 11.30 6.13 16.94
N ASP A 306 10.59 5.39 16.08
CA ASP A 306 10.00 4.09 16.43
C ASP A 306 11.09 3.12 16.94
N ALA A 307 12.24 3.06 16.27
CA ALA A 307 13.34 2.20 16.64
C ALA A 307 13.96 2.61 17.99
N VAL A 308 14.16 3.91 18.22
CA VAL A 308 14.65 4.42 19.51
C VAL A 308 13.68 4.09 20.66
N ALA A 309 12.37 4.24 20.43
CA ALA A 309 11.35 3.90 21.42
C ALA A 309 11.34 2.39 21.74
N TYR A 310 11.43 1.54 20.71
CA TYR A 310 11.55 0.09 20.86
C TYR A 310 12.82 -0.30 21.63
N GLU A 311 13.98 0.24 21.26
CA GLU A 311 15.28 -0.05 21.87
C GLU A 311 15.34 0.40 23.33
N LYS A 312 14.64 1.47 23.73
CA LYS A 312 14.51 1.89 25.14
C LYS A 312 13.82 0.82 26.00
N GLN A 313 12.85 0.11 25.43
CA GLN A 313 12.14 -0.99 26.10
C GLN A 313 12.90 -2.31 26.02
N ASN A 314 13.69 -2.53 24.96
CA ASN A 314 14.43 -3.75 24.66
C ASN A 314 15.94 -3.45 24.65
N LYS A 315 16.53 -3.31 25.83
CA LYS A 315 17.93 -2.86 26.02
C LYS A 315 18.98 -3.74 25.30
N ALA A 316 18.70 -5.03 25.10
CA ALA A 316 19.56 -5.94 24.32
C ALA A 316 19.72 -5.52 22.85
N ASP A 317 18.75 -4.80 22.29
CA ASP A 317 18.77 -4.33 20.90
C ASP A 317 19.30 -2.89 20.75
N ALA A 318 19.88 -2.29 21.81
CA ALA A 318 20.29 -0.89 21.81
C ALA A 318 21.16 -0.49 20.61
N GLY A 319 20.64 0.34 19.74
CA GLY A 319 21.31 0.82 18.51
C GLY A 319 21.30 -0.17 17.35
N ARG A 320 20.63 -1.31 17.46
CA ARG A 320 20.54 -2.31 16.40
C ARG A 320 19.80 -1.79 15.17
N TYR A 321 18.73 -1.03 15.37
CA TYR A 321 17.88 -0.50 14.31
C TYR A 321 18.04 1.01 14.10
N SER A 322 18.12 1.76 15.19
CA SER A 322 18.20 3.23 15.13
C SER A 322 19.49 3.71 14.46
N LYS A 323 20.65 3.09 14.75
CA LYS A 323 21.93 3.49 14.13
C LYS A 323 21.95 3.30 12.59
N PRO A 324 21.56 2.13 12.02
CA PRO A 324 21.48 1.97 10.57
C PRO A 324 20.50 2.95 9.91
N LEU A 325 19.31 3.18 10.53
CA LEU A 325 18.34 4.14 10.01
C LEU A 325 18.90 5.57 9.97
N ALA A 326 19.58 6.00 11.03
CA ALA A 326 20.23 7.30 11.03
C ALA A 326 21.37 7.38 9.99
N ALA A 327 22.18 6.34 9.88
CA ALA A 327 23.28 6.28 8.91
C ALA A 327 22.79 6.45 7.47
N THR A 328 21.62 5.87 7.11
CA THR A 328 21.01 6.00 5.78
C THR A 328 20.84 7.46 5.34
N ILE A 329 20.43 8.34 6.26
CA ILE A 329 20.26 9.78 5.95
C ILE A 329 21.60 10.52 6.08
N LEU A 330 22.42 10.17 7.07
CA LEU A 330 23.64 10.90 7.37
C LEU A 330 24.76 10.69 6.33
N GLN A 331 24.73 9.59 5.56
CA GLN A 331 25.68 9.33 4.49
C GLN A 331 25.72 10.45 3.44
N ASP A 332 24.57 11.04 3.10
CA ASP A 332 24.41 12.06 2.06
C ASP A 332 23.99 13.43 2.60
N ARG A 333 24.56 13.85 3.74
CA ARG A 333 24.18 15.11 4.45
C ARG A 333 24.12 16.35 3.53
N LYS A 334 25.07 16.50 2.60
CA LYS A 334 25.11 17.66 1.69
C LYS A 334 23.91 17.68 0.77
N LYS A 335 23.60 16.53 0.14
CA LYS A 335 22.43 16.33 -0.73
C LYS A 335 21.14 16.62 0.02
N HIS A 336 20.93 15.98 1.18
CA HIS A 336 19.69 16.13 1.95
C HIS A 336 19.52 17.55 2.50
N ARG A 337 20.61 18.24 2.86
CA ARG A 337 20.54 19.66 3.24
C ARG A 337 20.12 20.55 2.08
N LYS A 338 20.64 20.30 0.87
CA LYS A 338 20.25 21.03 -0.35
C LYS A 338 18.77 20.83 -0.64
N ILE A 339 18.30 19.57 -0.67
CA ILE A 339 16.89 19.23 -0.94
C ILE A 339 15.97 19.86 0.12
N ALA A 340 16.33 19.78 1.41
CA ALA A 340 15.52 20.37 2.47
C ALA A 340 15.36 21.90 2.37
N ASN A 341 16.25 22.60 1.66
CA ASN A 341 16.14 24.03 1.44
C ASN A 341 15.27 24.42 0.23
N ALA A 342 14.78 23.45 -0.57
CA ALA A 342 13.94 23.71 -1.73
C ALA A 342 12.69 24.53 -1.35
N SER A 343 12.15 25.30 -2.31
CA SER A 343 11.01 26.20 -2.06
C SER A 343 9.74 25.46 -1.66
N TRP A 344 9.52 24.28 -2.22
CA TRP A 344 8.35 23.44 -1.96
C TRP A 344 8.39 22.73 -0.58
N VAL A 345 9.53 22.71 0.13
CA VAL A 345 9.62 22.10 1.48
C VAL A 345 9.07 23.08 2.52
N ARG A 346 8.13 22.62 3.36
CA ARG A 346 7.53 23.41 4.44
C ARG A 346 8.55 23.81 5.50
N LYS A 347 8.40 24.98 6.11
CA LYS A 347 9.34 25.50 7.14
C LYS A 347 9.60 24.51 8.27
N GLY A 348 8.56 23.88 8.80
CA GLY A 348 8.68 22.87 9.86
C GLY A 348 9.49 21.64 9.44
N ASP A 349 9.32 21.17 8.21
CA ASP A 349 10.06 20.03 7.69
C ASP A 349 11.53 20.38 7.39
N LYS A 350 11.80 21.62 6.95
CA LYS A 350 13.19 22.14 6.83
C LYS A 350 13.90 22.09 8.16
N MET A 351 13.23 22.54 9.23
CA MET A 351 13.79 22.55 10.58
C MET A 351 14.02 21.13 11.10
N ARG A 352 13.03 20.26 10.97
CA ARG A 352 13.14 18.84 11.38
C ARG A 352 14.30 18.13 10.69
N THR A 353 14.42 18.29 9.36
CA THR A 353 15.50 17.69 8.58
C THR A 353 16.85 18.23 9.01
N LYS A 354 17.00 19.56 9.18
CA LYS A 354 18.27 20.17 9.63
C LYS A 354 18.67 19.69 11.02
N LEU A 355 17.72 19.57 11.93
CA LEU A 355 17.95 19.07 13.30
C LEU A 355 18.41 17.61 13.28
N PHE A 356 17.74 16.74 12.49
CA PHE A 356 18.15 15.35 12.33
C PHE A 356 19.56 15.24 11.73
N LEU A 357 19.85 16.00 10.68
CA LEU A 357 21.18 16.04 10.05
C LEU A 357 22.28 16.55 10.99
N PHE A 358 21.94 17.40 11.94
CA PHE A 358 22.84 17.88 12.99
C PHE A 358 23.08 16.80 14.04
N ASN A 359 22.03 16.32 14.69
CA ASN A 359 22.10 15.29 15.72
C ASN A 359 20.77 14.50 15.82
N PRO A 360 20.71 13.23 15.38
CA PRO A 360 19.51 12.41 15.44
C PRO A 360 18.95 12.20 16.87
N LYS A 361 19.84 12.10 17.89
CA LYS A 361 19.39 11.95 19.29
C LYS A 361 18.71 13.21 19.82
N LEU A 362 19.27 14.38 19.50
CA LEU A 362 18.66 15.66 19.83
C LEU A 362 17.34 15.86 19.11
N PHE A 363 17.24 15.42 17.85
CA PHE A 363 15.99 15.41 17.09
C PHE A 363 14.92 14.57 17.80
N ASP A 364 15.23 13.32 18.21
CA ASP A 364 14.29 12.46 18.93
C ASP A 364 13.82 13.10 20.24
N PHE A 365 14.75 13.66 21.02
CA PHE A 365 14.46 14.33 22.29
C PHE A 365 13.51 15.52 22.10
N ILE A 366 13.80 16.41 21.14
CA ILE A 366 12.96 17.60 20.88
C ILE A 366 11.57 17.19 20.35
N CYS A 367 11.49 16.18 19.47
CA CYS A 367 10.21 15.67 19.00
C CYS A 367 9.38 15.06 20.14
N GLY A 368 10.02 14.35 21.08
CA GLY A 368 9.37 13.81 22.28
C GLY A 368 8.76 14.91 23.15
N LEU A 369 9.54 15.94 23.49
CA LEU A 369 9.03 17.09 24.25
C LEU A 369 7.84 17.78 23.60
N TYR A 370 7.85 17.93 22.27
CA TYR A 370 6.76 18.55 21.53
C TYR A 370 5.47 17.70 21.55
N GLU A 371 5.59 16.37 21.49
CA GLU A 371 4.44 15.46 21.61
C GLU A 371 3.86 15.44 23.01
N ASP A 372 4.70 15.43 24.03
CA ASP A 372 4.28 15.50 25.44
C ASP A 372 3.55 16.80 25.73
N PHE A 373 4.05 17.92 25.19
CA PHE A 373 3.39 19.23 25.29
C PHE A 373 2.01 19.25 24.63
N ARG A 374 1.86 18.61 23.45
CA ARG A 374 0.55 18.52 22.76
C ARG A 374 -0.46 17.60 23.46
N LYS A 375 0.00 16.60 24.20
CA LYS A 375 -0.88 15.69 24.99
C LYS A 375 -1.33 16.30 26.32
N GLY A 376 -0.64 17.32 26.82
CA GLY A 376 -0.96 18.04 28.03
C GLY A 376 -1.89 19.24 27.86
N ILE A 377 -2.33 19.50 26.63
CA ILE A 377 -3.36 20.48 26.26
C ILE A 377 -4.62 19.72 25.81
#